data_68d1ca4eae9243f13d34ce0378d56ec8
#
_entry.id   68d1ca4eae9243f13d34ce0378d56ec8
#
_cell.length_a   1.000
_cell.length_b   1.000
_cell.length_c   1.000
_cell.angle_alpha   90.00
_cell.angle_beta   90.00
_cell.angle_gamma   90.00
#
_symmetry.space_group_name_H-M   'P 1'
#
loop_
_entity.id
_entity.type
_entity.pdbx_description
1 polymer ?
#
loop_
_entity_poly.entity_id
_entity_poly.type
_entity_poly.pdbx_seq_one_letter_code
_entity_poly.pdbx_strand_id
1 'polypeptide(L)' 'MRIISFEKLCAIHNQIYRQGTGTPEKFAKKVGLSKSQLGKYLNYFRYDLKVDILYDKYRQTYYYDGEDLFSVLETTLFHP' A
#
# COMPACT_ATOMS: atom_id res chain seq x y z
N MET A 1 -15.08 -13.92 -2.51
CA MET A 1 -14.93 -12.97 -1.39
C MET A 1 -13.50 -12.51 -1.27
N ARG A 2 -13.30 -11.22 -1.17
CA ARG A 2 -11.97 -10.66 -0.99
C ARG A 2 -11.65 -10.57 0.51
N ILE A 3 -10.52 -11.13 0.91
CA ILE A 3 -10.08 -11.06 2.30
C ILE A 3 -8.92 -10.08 2.37
N ILE A 4 -9.15 -8.96 3.05
CA ILE A 4 -8.14 -7.92 3.25
C ILE A 4 -7.85 -7.82 4.74
N SER A 5 -6.60 -8.09 5.10
CA SER A 5 -6.16 -8.01 6.48
C SER A 5 -5.72 -6.59 6.81
N PHE A 6 -6.29 -6.01 7.86
CA PHE A 6 -5.88 -4.68 8.30
C PHE A 6 -4.40 -4.66 8.69
N GLU A 7 -3.96 -5.75 9.32
CA GLU A 7 -2.56 -5.88 9.71
C GLU A 7 -1.64 -5.80 8.50
N LYS A 8 -2.01 -6.48 7.41
CA LYS A 8 -1.23 -6.41 6.17
C LYS A 8 -1.30 -5.04 5.53
N LEU A 9 -2.46 -4.38 5.58
CA LEU A 9 -2.57 -3.01 5.08
C LEU A 9 -1.61 -2.08 5.80
N CYS A 10 -1.52 -2.20 7.13
CA CYS A 10 -0.60 -1.39 7.92
C CYS A 10 0.85 -1.68 7.59
N ALA A 11 1.20 -2.96 7.40
CA ALA A 11 2.56 -3.34 7.06
C ALA A 11 2.96 -2.77 5.70
N ILE A 12 2.06 -2.85 4.73
CA ILE A 12 2.28 -2.29 3.40
C ILE A 12 2.41 -0.77 3.48
N HIS A 13 1.50 -0.13 4.21
CA HIS A 13 1.55 1.32 4.40
C HIS A 13 2.89 1.78 4.96
N ASN A 14 3.38 1.11 6.01
CA ASN A 14 4.63 1.49 6.65
C ASN A 14 5.79 1.48 5.66
N GLN A 15 5.87 0.46 4.81
CA GLN A 15 6.95 0.37 3.83
C GLN A 15 6.84 1.46 2.77
N ILE A 16 5.64 1.74 2.29
CA ILE A 16 5.42 2.78 1.28
C ILE A 16 5.72 4.16 1.86
N TYR A 17 5.20 4.43 3.05
CA TYR A 17 5.35 5.73 3.70
C TYR A 17 6.83 6.05 3.96
N ARG A 18 7.60 5.04 4.33
CA ARG A 18 9.04 5.20 4.60
C ARG A 18 9.86 5.16 3.33
N GLN A 19 9.23 4.87 2.20
CA GLN A 19 9.90 4.72 0.90
C GLN A 19 11.02 3.70 0.96
N GLY A 20 10.77 2.59 1.63
CA GLY A 20 11.72 1.50 1.78
C GLY A 20 11.22 0.17 1.27
N THR A 21 10.35 0.17 0.25
CA THR A 21 9.76 -1.08 -0.22
C THR A 21 10.73 -1.96 -0.98
N GLY A 22 11.66 -1.37 -1.74
CA GLY A 22 12.46 -2.11 -2.69
C GLY A 22 11.65 -2.47 -3.92
N THR A 23 12.17 -3.42 -4.71
CA THR A 23 11.46 -3.92 -5.88
C THR A 23 10.18 -4.64 -5.47
N PRO A 24 9.25 -4.90 -6.41
CA PRO A 24 8.02 -5.63 -6.05
C PRO A 24 8.28 -6.97 -5.37
N GLU A 25 9.29 -7.71 -5.81
CA GLU A 25 9.65 -8.99 -5.20
C GLU A 25 10.12 -8.82 -3.76
N LYS A 26 10.98 -7.83 -3.53
CA LYS A 26 11.48 -7.54 -2.18
C LYS A 26 10.36 -7.05 -1.27
N PHE A 27 9.49 -6.21 -1.80
CA PHE A 27 8.36 -5.67 -1.06
C PHE A 27 7.45 -6.80 -0.58
N ALA A 28 7.09 -7.71 -1.49
CA ALA A 28 6.23 -8.84 -1.15
C ALA A 28 6.84 -9.66 0.00
N LYS A 29 8.14 -9.96 -0.09
CA LYS A 29 8.83 -10.70 0.97
C LYS A 29 8.80 -9.96 2.30
N LYS A 30 9.01 -8.65 2.28
CA LYS A 30 9.03 -7.85 3.52
C LYS A 30 7.70 -7.89 4.26
N VAL A 31 6.61 -7.95 3.53
CA VAL A 31 5.28 -7.95 4.15
C VAL A 31 4.66 -9.34 4.24
N GLY A 32 5.43 -10.37 3.89
CA GLY A 32 4.99 -11.75 4.05
C GLY A 32 3.90 -12.16 3.06
N LEU A 33 3.95 -11.65 1.85
CA LEU A 33 2.96 -11.96 0.81
C LEU A 33 3.66 -12.46 -0.44
N SER A 34 2.90 -13.17 -1.30
CA SER A 34 3.38 -13.44 -2.63
C SER A 34 3.26 -12.17 -3.46
N LYS A 35 3.95 -12.15 -4.59
CA LYS A 35 3.88 -11.01 -5.50
C LYS A 35 2.46 -10.78 -6.00
N SER A 36 1.73 -11.86 -6.26
CA SER A 36 0.34 -11.80 -6.69
C SER A 36 -0.57 -11.22 -5.60
N GLN A 37 -0.38 -11.66 -4.36
CA GLN A 37 -1.15 -11.13 -3.23
C GLN A 37 -0.86 -9.66 -3.00
N LEU A 38 0.41 -9.28 -3.08
CA LEU A 38 0.78 -7.87 -2.95
C LEU A 38 0.07 -7.02 -4.01
N GLY A 39 0.00 -7.53 -5.25
CA GLY A 39 -0.71 -6.82 -6.32
C GLY A 39 -2.17 -6.58 -5.98
N LYS A 40 -2.83 -7.57 -5.36
CA LYS A 40 -4.23 -7.42 -4.95
C LYS A 40 -4.37 -6.34 -3.87
N TYR A 41 -3.46 -6.28 -2.91
CA TYR A 41 -3.47 -5.23 -1.89
C TYR A 41 -3.23 -3.86 -2.49
N LEU A 42 -2.29 -3.73 -3.42
CA LEU A 42 -2.03 -2.45 -4.08
C LEU A 42 -3.24 -1.97 -4.88
N ASN A 43 -3.94 -2.91 -5.53
CA ASN A 43 -5.18 -2.57 -6.23
C ASN A 43 -6.26 -2.11 -5.26
N TYR A 44 -6.33 -2.73 -4.09
CA TYR A 44 -7.27 -2.31 -3.06
C TYR A 44 -7.00 -0.87 -2.64
N PHE A 45 -5.72 -0.52 -2.41
CA PHE A 45 -5.34 0.85 -2.10
C PHE A 45 -5.80 1.82 -3.20
N ARG A 46 -5.52 1.46 -4.46
CA ARG A 46 -5.78 2.37 -5.58
C ARG A 46 -7.25 2.53 -5.91
N TYR A 47 -7.98 1.42 -5.93
CA TYR A 47 -9.34 1.43 -6.46
C TYR A 47 -10.41 1.50 -5.38
N ASP A 48 -10.21 0.84 -4.26
CA ASP A 48 -11.20 0.86 -3.17
C ASP A 48 -10.98 2.05 -2.24
N LEU A 49 -9.73 2.32 -1.87
CA LEU A 49 -9.41 3.41 -0.95
C LEU A 49 -9.05 4.71 -1.66
N LYS A 50 -8.92 4.68 -2.97
CA LYS A 50 -8.62 5.86 -3.80
C LYS A 50 -7.32 6.54 -3.41
N VAL A 51 -6.31 5.75 -3.09
CA VAL A 51 -4.97 6.21 -2.73
C VAL A 51 -4.06 6.01 -3.93
N ASP A 52 -3.36 7.07 -4.33
CA ASP A 52 -2.42 6.98 -5.44
C ASP A 52 -1.08 6.48 -4.98
N ILE A 53 -0.65 5.35 -5.53
CA ILE A 53 0.64 4.74 -5.22
C ILE A 53 1.39 4.59 -6.53
N LEU A 54 2.59 5.16 -6.58
CA LEU A 54 3.45 5.09 -7.76
C LEU A 54 4.73 4.33 -7.42
N TYR A 55 5.45 3.92 -8.46
CA TYR A 55 6.72 3.21 -8.29
C TYR A 55 7.85 4.01 -8.94
N ASP A 56 8.90 4.28 -8.16
CA ASP A 56 10.09 4.99 -8.63
C ASP A 56 11.17 3.96 -8.98
N LYS A 57 11.47 3.81 -10.27
CA LYS A 57 12.43 2.82 -10.74
C LYS A 57 13.86 3.13 -10.29
N TYR A 58 14.19 4.40 -10.17
CA TYR A 58 15.55 4.79 -9.79
C TYR A 58 15.82 4.53 -8.33
N ARG A 59 14.86 4.86 -7.47
CA ARG A 59 14.98 4.66 -6.02
C ARG A 59 14.53 3.27 -5.61
N GLN A 60 13.91 2.53 -6.52
CA GLN A 60 13.37 1.19 -6.28
C GLN A 60 12.47 1.16 -5.07
N THR A 61 11.45 1.99 -5.09
CA THR A 61 10.46 2.04 -4.02
C THR A 61 9.12 2.52 -4.52
N TYR A 62 8.05 1.99 -3.91
CA TYR A 62 6.73 2.58 -4.06
C TYR A 62 6.64 3.79 -3.14
N TYR A 63 5.80 4.74 -3.50
CA TYR A 63 5.57 5.93 -2.70
C TYR A 63 4.16 6.45 -2.92
N TYR A 64 3.65 7.20 -1.96
CA TYR A 64 2.34 7.83 -2.09
C TYR A 64 2.45 9.11 -2.91
N ASP A 65 1.53 9.26 -3.86
CA ASP A 65 1.42 10.49 -4.63
C ASP A 65 0.16 11.21 -4.13
N GLY A 66 0.32 11.92 -3.02
CA GLY A 66 -0.80 12.58 -2.36
C GLY A 66 -1.08 11.99 -0.99
N GLU A 67 -2.36 11.72 -0.70
CA GLU A 67 -2.76 11.21 0.59
C GLU A 67 -2.30 9.76 0.81
N ASP A 68 -1.96 9.44 2.05
CA ASP A 68 -1.59 8.09 2.42
C ASP A 68 -2.81 7.33 2.98
N LEU A 69 -2.58 6.07 3.39
CA LEU A 69 -3.65 5.21 3.90
C LEU A 69 -4.39 5.85 5.09
N PHE A 70 -3.65 6.35 6.06
CA PHE A 70 -4.27 6.85 7.28
C PHE A 70 -5.01 8.16 7.06
N SER A 71 -4.52 9.01 6.16
CA SER A 71 -5.24 10.24 5.80
C SER A 71 -6.59 9.91 5.18
N VAL A 72 -6.62 8.92 4.29
CA VAL A 72 -7.87 8.50 3.64
C VAL A 72 -8.82 7.86 4.65
N LEU A 73 -8.30 6.98 5.52
CA LEU A 73 -9.13 6.33 6.54
C LEU A 73 -9.70 7.36 7.51
N GLU A 74 -8.91 8.35 7.91
CA GLU A 74 -9.36 9.41 8.79
C GLU A 74 -10.51 10.18 8.16
N THR A 75 -10.39 10.56 6.90
CA THR A 75 -11.44 11.25 6.17
C THR A 75 -12.71 10.42 6.11
N THR A 76 -12.56 9.12 5.81
CA THR A 76 -13.71 8.21 5.70
C THR A 76 -14.42 8.00 7.04
N LEU A 77 -13.64 7.87 8.13
CA LEU A 77 -14.21 7.55 9.43
C LEU A 77 -14.75 8.75 10.21
N PHE A 78 -14.16 9.94 10.01
CA PHE A 78 -14.47 11.10 10.81
C PHE A 78 -15.20 12.23 10.07
N HIS A 79 -15.46 12.06 8.79
CA HIS A 79 -16.25 13.00 8.02
C HIS A 79 -17.63 12.42 7.75
N PRO A 80 -18.67 13.15 8.03
CA PRO A 80 -20.03 12.71 7.74
C PRO A 80 -20.31 12.65 6.26
#